data_5983208b7fa2bc3bc20ce7aad1b67b57
#
_entry.id   5983208b7fa2bc3bc20ce7aad1b67b57
#
_cell.length_a   1.000
_cell.length_b   1.000
_cell.length_c   1.000
_cell.angle_alpha   90.00
_cell.angle_beta   90.00
_cell.angle_gamma   90.00
#
_symmetry.space_group_name_H-M   'P 1'
#
loop_
_entity.id
_entity.type
_entity.pdbx_description
1 polymer ?
#
loop_
_entity_poly.entity_id
_entity_poly.type
_entity_poly.pdbx_seq_one_letter_code
_entity_poly.pdbx_strand_id
1 'polypeptide(L)'
;MLHSDFSAEEYAMIDQMANTLYTQPNLSVVLEEQVNYEETLKQLCNMQLQRDYYLNKHPEITMTDINFLTDEEIQSIKLNDKGLCEYAAQYSEKHRLNSKKDVTSVAYALYHEQSEALVDQLMDRRNEVLSNYLMNVKGLTEEQVSVTKAEGVNLKSFKKPTRYEVHVVVHEDME
;
A
#
# COMPACT_ATOMS: atom_id res chain seq x y z
N MET A 1 2.28 7.79 -4.03
CA MET A 1 2.76 6.56 -4.71
C MET A 1 2.58 5.42 -3.73
N LEU A 2 1.99 4.30 -4.17
CA LEU A 2 1.81 3.12 -3.31
C LEU A 2 3.10 2.30 -3.34
N HIS A 3 3.86 2.31 -2.26
CA HIS A 3 5.06 1.50 -2.12
C HIS A 3 4.84 0.40 -1.09
N SER A 4 5.35 -0.77 -1.37
CA SER A 4 5.46 -1.87 -0.41
C SER A 4 6.71 -1.75 0.47
N ASP A 5 7.55 -0.76 0.22
CA ASP A 5 8.79 -0.49 0.94
C ASP A 5 8.75 0.88 1.61
N PHE A 6 9.67 1.14 2.53
CA PHE A 6 9.75 2.35 3.34
C PHE A 6 10.79 3.31 2.76
N SER A 7 10.56 4.61 2.93
CA SER A 7 11.54 5.64 2.60
C SER A 7 12.72 5.63 3.58
N ALA A 8 13.82 6.28 3.20
CA ALA A 8 14.98 6.43 4.09
C ALA A 8 14.63 7.13 5.42
N GLU A 9 13.70 8.08 5.39
CA GLU A 9 13.23 8.79 6.59
C GLU A 9 12.42 7.86 7.50
N GLU A 10 11.54 7.04 6.93
CA GLU A 10 10.77 6.04 7.68
C GLU A 10 11.69 4.99 8.30
N TYR A 11 12.69 4.49 7.55
CA TYR A 11 13.70 3.58 8.11
C TYR A 11 14.49 4.22 9.27
N ALA A 12 14.84 5.51 9.17
CA ALA A 12 15.53 6.20 10.27
C ALA A 12 14.67 6.27 11.54
N MET A 13 13.35 6.46 11.42
CA MET A 13 12.41 6.44 12.55
C MET A 13 12.28 5.02 13.15
N ILE A 14 12.20 4.01 12.29
CA ILE A 14 12.16 2.59 12.71
C ILE A 14 13.44 2.23 13.47
N ASP A 15 14.60 2.68 13.00
CA ASP A 15 15.90 2.47 13.65
C ASP A 15 15.97 3.10 15.03
N GLN A 16 15.45 4.32 15.18
CA GLN A 16 15.39 5.00 16.47
C GLN A 16 14.50 4.24 17.46
N MET A 17 13.35 3.73 17.01
CA MET A 17 12.47 2.90 17.82
C MET A 17 13.16 1.59 18.23
N ALA A 18 13.79 0.89 17.29
CA ALA A 18 14.53 -0.35 17.57
C ALA A 18 15.62 -0.13 18.62
N ASN A 19 16.40 0.96 18.49
CA ASN A 19 17.44 1.32 19.47
C ASN A 19 16.84 1.58 20.87
N THR A 20 15.66 2.18 20.95
CA THR A 20 14.96 2.39 22.22
C THR A 20 14.60 1.05 22.88
N LEU A 21 14.06 0.10 22.12
CA LEU A 21 13.71 -1.23 22.63
C LEU A 21 14.93 -2.04 23.09
N TYR A 22 16.09 -1.86 22.45
CA TYR A 22 17.34 -2.45 22.93
C TYR A 22 17.81 -1.92 24.29
N THR A 23 17.64 -0.62 24.51
CA THR A 23 18.08 0.02 25.75
C THR A 23 17.07 -0.12 26.90
N GLN A 24 15.83 -0.48 26.58
CA GLN A 24 14.73 -0.62 27.54
C GLN A 24 14.03 -1.98 27.34
N PRO A 25 14.60 -3.06 27.87
CA PRO A 25 14.09 -4.43 27.63
C PRO A 25 12.72 -4.69 28.27
N ASN A 26 12.27 -3.84 29.18
CA ASN A 26 10.93 -3.88 29.76
C ASN A 26 9.85 -3.22 28.90
N LEU A 27 10.22 -2.73 27.71
CA LEU A 27 9.25 -2.21 26.74
C LEU A 27 9.02 -3.21 25.62
N SER A 28 7.76 -3.28 25.19
CA SER A 28 7.39 -3.84 23.90
C SER A 28 6.49 -2.89 23.12
N VAL A 29 6.40 -3.10 21.82
CA VAL A 29 5.66 -2.23 20.89
C VAL A 29 4.78 -3.05 19.96
N VAL A 30 3.54 -2.62 19.81
CA VAL A 30 2.66 -3.06 18.73
C VAL A 30 2.57 -1.95 17.70
N LEU A 31 2.93 -2.26 16.47
CA LEU A 31 2.81 -1.37 15.31
C LEU A 31 1.57 -1.76 14.54
N GLU A 32 0.53 -0.93 14.57
CA GLU A 32 -0.72 -1.19 13.83
C GLU A 32 -0.77 -0.31 12.58
N GLU A 33 -0.78 -0.93 11.40
CA GLU A 33 -0.90 -0.19 10.14
C GLU A 33 -2.30 0.36 9.96
N GLN A 34 -2.39 1.68 9.77
CA GLN A 34 -3.60 2.43 9.44
C GLN A 34 -3.50 2.95 8.01
N VAL A 35 -4.41 2.54 7.14
CA VAL A 35 -4.44 3.01 5.75
C VAL A 35 -5.66 3.87 5.48
N ASN A 36 -5.50 4.88 4.63
CA ASN A 36 -6.66 5.52 4.02
C ASN A 36 -7.23 4.59 2.94
N TYR A 37 -8.12 3.68 3.37
CA TYR A 37 -8.64 2.60 2.54
C TYR A 37 -9.20 3.09 1.20
N GLU A 38 -10.03 4.13 1.24
CA GLU A 38 -10.69 4.67 0.05
C GLU A 38 -9.69 5.28 -0.94
N GLU A 39 -8.72 6.02 -0.43
CA GLU A 39 -7.68 6.62 -1.26
C GLU A 39 -6.74 5.55 -1.84
N THR A 40 -6.34 4.59 -1.02
CA THR A 40 -5.53 3.44 -1.45
C THR A 40 -6.24 2.63 -2.53
N LEU A 41 -7.53 2.36 -2.33
CA LEU A 41 -8.35 1.66 -3.31
C LEU A 41 -8.42 2.40 -4.65
N LYS A 42 -8.65 3.73 -4.63
CA LYS A 42 -8.64 4.55 -5.84
C LYS A 42 -7.30 4.53 -6.56
N GLN A 43 -6.19 4.60 -5.81
CA GLN A 43 -4.85 4.54 -6.38
C GLN A 43 -4.58 3.17 -7.04
N LEU A 44 -4.98 2.07 -6.41
CA LEU A 44 -4.87 0.73 -6.98
C LEU A 44 -5.71 0.57 -8.26
N CYS A 45 -6.93 1.10 -8.28
CA CYS A 45 -7.75 1.13 -9.50
C CYS A 45 -7.07 1.89 -10.63
N ASN A 46 -6.51 3.07 -10.33
CA ASN A 46 -5.78 3.86 -11.32
C ASN A 46 -4.57 3.09 -11.88
N MET A 47 -3.80 2.42 -11.01
CA MET A 47 -2.64 1.64 -11.42
C MET A 47 -3.03 0.45 -12.31
N GLN A 48 -4.17 -0.18 -12.08
CA GLN A 48 -4.67 -1.24 -12.97
C GLN A 48 -5.04 -0.69 -14.35
N LEU A 49 -5.68 0.47 -14.42
CA LEU A 49 -5.97 1.11 -15.71
C LEU A 49 -4.69 1.56 -16.43
N GLN A 50 -3.71 2.09 -15.71
CA GLN A 50 -2.39 2.44 -16.26
C GLN A 50 -1.68 1.21 -16.81
N ARG A 51 -1.71 0.07 -16.11
CA ARG A 51 -1.17 -1.20 -16.58
C ARG A 51 -1.86 -1.65 -17.87
N ASP A 52 -3.18 -1.64 -17.92
CA ASP A 52 -3.92 -2.11 -19.10
C ASP A 52 -3.67 -1.20 -20.30
N TYR A 53 -3.54 0.10 -20.08
CA TYR A 53 -3.12 1.05 -21.11
C TYR A 53 -1.69 0.78 -21.59
N TYR A 54 -0.76 0.53 -20.68
CA TYR A 54 0.63 0.17 -21.00
C TYR A 54 0.68 -1.09 -21.88
N LEU A 55 0.00 -2.15 -21.44
CA LEU A 55 -0.09 -3.41 -22.20
C LEU A 55 -0.74 -3.24 -23.58
N ASN A 56 -1.72 -2.36 -23.70
CA ASN A 56 -2.34 -2.06 -24.99
C ASN A 56 -1.36 -1.39 -25.95
N LYS A 57 -0.40 -0.62 -25.44
CA LYS A 57 0.68 -0.02 -26.24
C LYS A 57 1.83 -0.97 -26.53
N HIS A 58 2.00 -1.98 -25.70
CA HIS A 58 3.10 -2.94 -25.76
C HIS A 58 2.56 -4.38 -25.88
N PRO A 59 1.96 -4.74 -27.04
CA PRO A 59 1.32 -6.05 -27.23
C PRO A 59 2.31 -7.22 -27.18
N GLU A 60 3.60 -6.95 -27.27
CA GLU A 60 4.69 -7.93 -27.09
C GLU A 60 4.92 -8.36 -25.64
N ILE A 61 4.40 -7.58 -24.67
CA ILE A 61 4.54 -7.85 -23.23
C ILE A 61 3.31 -8.63 -22.75
N THR A 62 3.53 -9.65 -21.93
CA THR A 62 2.42 -10.42 -21.34
C THR A 62 2.09 -9.94 -19.94
N MET A 63 0.85 -10.15 -19.49
CA MET A 63 0.43 -9.76 -18.13
C MET A 63 1.26 -10.43 -17.02
N THR A 64 1.83 -11.62 -17.30
CA THR A 64 2.66 -12.35 -16.33
C THR A 64 4.03 -11.73 -16.11
N ASP A 65 4.48 -10.89 -17.03
CA ASP A 65 5.81 -10.25 -16.97
C ASP A 65 5.79 -8.94 -16.19
N ILE A 66 4.62 -8.48 -15.75
CA ILE A 66 4.44 -7.17 -15.11
C ILE A 66 3.89 -7.31 -13.69
N ASN A 67 4.62 -6.74 -12.74
CA ASN A 67 4.08 -6.41 -11.43
C ASN A 67 3.80 -4.90 -11.35
N PHE A 68 2.57 -4.49 -11.65
CA PHE A 68 2.17 -3.08 -11.72
C PHE A 68 2.35 -2.30 -10.40
N LEU A 69 2.50 -2.99 -9.28
CA LEU A 69 2.78 -2.36 -7.98
C LEU A 69 4.25 -1.91 -7.84
N THR A 70 5.15 -2.48 -8.63
CA THR A 70 6.59 -2.19 -8.59
C THR A 70 7.17 -1.72 -9.92
N ASP A 71 6.39 -1.75 -11.00
CA ASP A 71 6.83 -1.34 -12.32
C ASP A 71 6.86 0.18 -12.44
N GLU A 72 8.07 0.73 -12.53
CA GLU A 72 8.30 2.18 -12.57
C GLU A 72 7.75 2.83 -13.84
N GLU A 73 7.75 2.12 -14.97
CA GLU A 73 7.22 2.65 -16.24
C GLU A 73 5.72 2.84 -16.15
N ILE A 74 4.99 1.86 -15.59
CA ILE A 74 3.56 1.96 -15.37
C ILE A 74 3.24 3.08 -14.37
N GLN A 75 3.97 3.13 -13.25
CA GLN A 75 3.77 4.14 -12.21
C GLN A 75 4.10 5.56 -12.68
N SER A 76 4.98 5.71 -13.66
CA SER A 76 5.34 7.01 -14.24
C SER A 76 4.26 7.60 -15.14
N ILE A 77 3.28 6.79 -15.60
CA ILE A 77 2.18 7.26 -16.45
C ILE A 77 1.29 8.21 -15.64
N LYS A 78 1.24 9.47 -16.03
CA LYS A 78 0.44 10.48 -15.32
C LYS A 78 -1.05 10.29 -15.63
N LEU A 79 -1.92 10.49 -14.63
CA LEU A 79 -3.38 10.39 -14.81
C LEU A 79 -3.96 11.42 -15.80
N ASN A 80 -3.22 12.49 -16.08
CA ASN A 80 -3.56 13.48 -17.10
C ASN A 80 -2.83 13.25 -18.44
N ASP A 81 -2.17 12.12 -18.61
CA ASP A 81 -1.60 11.74 -19.92
C ASP A 81 -2.71 11.65 -20.96
N LYS A 82 -2.50 12.30 -22.11
CA LYS A 82 -3.51 12.42 -23.16
C LYS A 82 -3.94 11.04 -23.69
N GLY A 83 -2.99 10.14 -23.91
CA GLY A 83 -3.27 8.80 -24.41
C GLY A 83 -4.04 7.96 -23.39
N LEU A 84 -3.70 8.06 -22.09
CA LEU A 84 -4.45 7.39 -21.02
C LEU A 84 -5.88 7.93 -20.91
N CYS A 85 -6.07 9.25 -21.04
CA CYS A 85 -7.40 9.85 -21.03
C CYS A 85 -8.27 9.38 -22.23
N GLU A 86 -7.68 9.30 -23.42
CA GLU A 86 -8.35 8.78 -24.62
C GLU A 86 -8.69 7.28 -24.47
N TYR A 87 -7.77 6.49 -23.91
CA TYR A 87 -7.98 5.08 -23.61
C TYR A 87 -9.12 4.88 -22.60
N ALA A 88 -9.12 5.64 -21.51
CA ALA A 88 -10.18 5.60 -20.51
C ALA A 88 -11.55 5.96 -21.10
N ALA A 89 -11.61 6.97 -21.96
CA ALA A 89 -12.85 7.36 -22.65
C ALA A 89 -13.39 6.24 -23.55
N GLN A 90 -12.53 5.61 -24.35
CA GLN A 90 -12.92 4.47 -25.21
C GLN A 90 -13.41 3.28 -24.37
N TYR A 91 -12.74 2.99 -23.25
CA TYR A 91 -13.16 1.92 -22.33
C TYR A 91 -14.51 2.22 -21.69
N SER A 92 -14.74 3.48 -21.28
CA SER A 92 -16.02 3.93 -20.73
C SER A 92 -17.17 3.72 -21.72
N GLU A 93 -16.98 4.06 -23.00
CA GLU A 93 -17.96 3.83 -24.05
C GLU A 93 -18.23 2.35 -24.29
N LYS A 94 -17.17 1.54 -24.40
CA LYS A 94 -17.25 0.10 -24.62
C LYS A 94 -18.03 -0.61 -23.50
N HIS A 95 -17.84 -0.20 -22.26
CA HIS A 95 -18.48 -0.81 -21.08
C HIS A 95 -19.76 -0.10 -20.65
N ARG A 96 -20.25 0.89 -21.43
CA ARG A 96 -21.46 1.69 -21.14
C ARG A 96 -21.46 2.27 -19.72
N LEU A 97 -20.30 2.73 -19.28
CA LEU A 97 -20.18 3.34 -17.97
C LEU A 97 -20.84 4.72 -17.98
N ASN A 98 -21.84 4.93 -17.11
CA ASN A 98 -22.52 6.23 -16.95
C ASN A 98 -21.66 7.23 -16.13
N SER A 99 -20.40 6.94 -15.92
CA SER A 99 -19.48 7.75 -15.11
C SER A 99 -18.97 8.98 -15.86
N LYS A 100 -18.60 10.00 -15.11
CA LYS A 100 -17.81 11.12 -15.61
C LYS A 100 -16.59 10.55 -16.33
N LYS A 101 -16.22 11.15 -17.46
CA LYS A 101 -15.16 10.68 -18.37
C LYS A 101 -13.72 10.89 -17.82
N ASP A 102 -13.54 11.13 -16.52
CA ASP A 102 -12.21 11.24 -15.93
C ASP A 102 -11.62 9.86 -15.64
N VAL A 103 -10.31 9.78 -15.74
CA VAL A 103 -9.53 8.54 -15.62
C VAL A 103 -9.84 7.79 -14.32
N THR A 104 -9.86 8.49 -13.18
CA THR A 104 -10.08 7.88 -11.86
C THR A 104 -11.48 7.30 -11.71
N SER A 105 -12.51 7.99 -12.19
CA SER A 105 -13.89 7.48 -12.15
C SER A 105 -14.07 6.23 -13.04
N VAL A 106 -13.42 6.21 -14.20
CA VAL A 106 -13.43 5.04 -15.09
C VAL A 106 -12.66 3.88 -14.46
N ALA A 107 -11.48 4.12 -13.93
CA ALA A 107 -10.68 3.13 -13.24
C ALA A 107 -11.42 2.51 -12.06
N TYR A 108 -12.03 3.33 -11.22
CA TYR A 108 -12.81 2.87 -10.08
C TYR A 108 -14.01 2.01 -10.51
N ALA A 109 -14.77 2.44 -11.51
CA ALA A 109 -15.92 1.68 -12.01
C ALA A 109 -15.53 0.31 -12.58
N LEU A 110 -14.32 0.17 -13.13
CA LEU A 110 -13.83 -1.07 -13.73
C LEU A 110 -13.19 -2.03 -12.72
N TYR A 111 -12.47 -1.51 -11.73
CA TYR A 111 -11.51 -2.30 -10.96
C TYR A 111 -11.74 -2.33 -9.46
N HIS A 112 -12.74 -1.59 -8.89
CA HIS A 112 -12.86 -1.47 -7.44
C HIS A 112 -13.04 -2.83 -6.74
N GLU A 113 -13.86 -3.74 -7.28
CA GLU A 113 -14.08 -5.06 -6.67
C GLU A 113 -12.79 -5.90 -6.62
N GLN A 114 -12.00 -5.86 -7.70
CA GLN A 114 -10.72 -6.57 -7.78
C GLN A 114 -9.66 -5.93 -6.89
N SER A 115 -9.70 -4.61 -6.75
CA SER A 115 -8.72 -3.84 -6.00
C SER A 115 -8.93 -3.93 -4.49
N GLU A 116 -10.11 -4.29 -4.00
CA GLU A 116 -10.35 -4.51 -2.56
C GLU A 116 -9.39 -5.57 -1.98
N ALA A 117 -9.24 -6.69 -2.66
CA ALA A 117 -8.29 -7.74 -2.25
C ALA A 117 -6.82 -7.29 -2.33
N LEU A 118 -6.51 -6.36 -3.25
CA LEU A 118 -5.16 -5.82 -3.40
C LEU A 118 -4.79 -4.86 -2.26
N VAL A 119 -5.74 -4.19 -1.62
CA VAL A 119 -5.47 -3.38 -0.43
C VAL A 119 -4.93 -4.25 0.69
N ASP A 120 -5.59 -5.38 0.97
CA ASP A 120 -5.13 -6.33 1.99
C ASP A 120 -3.74 -6.89 1.66
N GLN A 121 -3.51 -7.31 0.41
CA GLN A 121 -2.20 -7.80 -0.03
C GLN A 121 -1.09 -6.75 0.10
N LEU A 122 -1.39 -5.49 -0.17
CA LEU A 122 -0.44 -4.39 -0.02
C LEU A 122 -0.07 -4.19 1.46
N MET A 123 -1.06 -4.21 2.35
CA MET A 123 -0.84 -4.11 3.79
C MET A 123 -0.03 -5.31 4.32
N ASP A 124 -0.40 -6.53 3.93
CA ASP A 124 0.33 -7.75 4.33
C ASP A 124 1.79 -7.67 3.91
N ARG A 125 2.06 -7.25 2.69
CA ARG A 125 3.43 -7.11 2.18
C ARG A 125 4.24 -6.04 2.91
N ARG A 126 3.65 -4.88 3.22
CA ARG A 126 4.31 -3.83 4.00
C ARG A 126 4.63 -4.29 5.40
N ASN A 127 3.68 -4.97 6.04
CA ASN A 127 3.86 -5.53 7.37
C ASN A 127 4.94 -6.63 7.39
N GLU A 128 5.01 -7.46 6.35
CA GLU A 128 6.09 -8.44 6.18
C GLU A 128 7.45 -7.77 6.03
N VAL A 129 7.58 -6.74 5.20
CA VAL A 129 8.82 -5.97 5.03
C VAL A 129 9.26 -5.35 6.36
N LEU A 130 8.34 -4.72 7.09
CA LEU A 130 8.63 -4.11 8.38
C LEU A 130 9.03 -5.14 9.43
N SER A 131 8.29 -6.24 9.56
CA SER A 131 8.59 -7.34 10.48
C SER A 131 9.96 -7.94 10.19
N ASN A 132 10.25 -8.25 8.93
CA ASN A 132 11.54 -8.77 8.51
C ASN A 132 12.69 -7.81 8.85
N TYR A 133 12.49 -6.52 8.64
CA TYR A 133 13.51 -5.53 8.99
C TYR A 133 13.76 -5.48 10.50
N LEU A 134 12.71 -5.41 11.31
CA LEU A 134 12.82 -5.33 12.76
C LEU A 134 13.43 -6.60 13.38
N MET A 135 13.01 -7.77 12.92
CA MET A 135 13.46 -9.06 13.48
C MET A 135 14.81 -9.49 12.90
N ASN A 136 14.97 -9.48 11.57
CA ASN A 136 16.14 -10.07 10.93
C ASN A 136 17.30 -9.09 10.75
N VAL A 137 17.01 -7.79 10.58
CA VAL A 137 18.06 -6.77 10.40
C VAL A 137 18.41 -6.11 11.74
N LYS A 138 17.38 -5.78 12.54
CA LYS A 138 17.59 -5.15 13.86
C LYS A 138 17.69 -6.17 15.00
N GLY A 139 17.32 -7.44 14.82
CA GLY A 139 17.46 -8.50 15.80
C GLY A 139 16.50 -8.39 17.00
N LEU A 140 15.38 -7.69 16.84
CA LEU A 140 14.32 -7.65 17.86
C LEU A 140 13.57 -8.99 17.90
N THR A 141 13.01 -9.34 19.06
CA THR A 141 12.18 -10.53 19.24
C THR A 141 10.70 -10.24 19.04
N GLU A 142 9.91 -11.27 18.80
CA GLU A 142 8.43 -11.17 18.72
C GLU A 142 7.81 -10.67 20.04
N GLU A 143 8.49 -10.86 21.18
CA GLU A 143 8.08 -10.34 22.47
C GLU A 143 8.28 -8.83 22.58
N GLN A 144 9.29 -8.29 21.89
CA GLN A 144 9.62 -6.88 21.88
C GLN A 144 8.81 -6.07 20.87
N VAL A 145 8.49 -6.67 19.72
CA VAL A 145 7.75 -5.98 18.65
C VAL A 145 6.81 -6.91 17.91
N SER A 146 5.59 -6.43 17.67
CA SER A 146 4.65 -7.06 16.76
C SER A 146 4.14 -6.03 15.76
N VAL A 147 3.90 -6.49 14.53
CA VAL A 147 3.37 -5.67 13.44
C VAL A 147 2.02 -6.24 13.04
N THR A 148 1.00 -5.40 13.05
CA THR A 148 -0.39 -5.77 12.76
C THR A 148 -1.02 -4.80 11.77
N LYS A 149 -2.18 -5.13 11.25
CA LYS A 149 -2.99 -4.24 10.42
C LYS A 149 -4.34 -3.95 11.09
N ALA A 150 -4.86 -2.75 10.88
CA ALA A 150 -6.22 -2.43 11.29
C ALA A 150 -7.23 -3.29 10.53
N GLU A 151 -8.29 -3.73 11.20
CA GLU A 151 -9.29 -4.62 10.65
C GLU A 151 -10.72 -4.05 10.77
N GLY A 152 -11.62 -4.58 9.94
CA GLY A 152 -13.06 -4.32 10.03
C GLY A 152 -13.44 -2.86 9.85
N VAL A 153 -14.24 -2.33 10.77
CA VAL A 153 -14.76 -0.95 10.71
C VAL A 153 -13.63 0.07 10.84
N ASN A 154 -12.61 -0.21 11.64
CA ASN A 154 -11.47 0.68 11.84
C ASN A 154 -10.69 0.89 10.54
N LEU A 155 -10.49 -0.15 9.75
CA LEU A 155 -9.82 -0.07 8.46
C LEU A 155 -10.52 0.95 7.52
N LYS A 156 -11.85 0.87 7.39
CA LYS A 156 -12.61 1.72 6.44
C LYS A 156 -12.87 3.14 6.97
N SER A 157 -12.73 3.37 8.27
CA SER A 157 -13.02 4.67 8.90
C SER A 157 -11.83 5.64 8.88
N PHE A 158 -10.60 5.15 8.71
CA PHE A 158 -9.41 5.97 8.74
C PHE A 158 -9.27 6.80 7.45
N LYS A 159 -9.17 8.13 7.59
CA LYS A 159 -9.16 9.08 6.46
C LYS A 159 -7.89 9.93 6.40
N LYS A 160 -6.92 9.65 7.28
CA LYS A 160 -5.61 10.33 7.28
C LYS A 160 -4.63 9.59 6.37
N PRO A 161 -3.47 10.18 6.03
CA PRO A 161 -2.42 9.47 5.32
C PRO A 161 -2.02 8.18 6.02
N THR A 162 -1.72 7.15 5.24
CA THR A 162 -1.27 5.85 5.75
C THR A 162 -0.10 6.00 6.71
N ARG A 163 -0.17 5.32 7.84
CA ARG A 163 0.85 5.37 8.90
C ARG A 163 0.78 4.13 9.79
N TYR A 164 1.79 3.93 10.61
CA TYR A 164 1.72 3.01 11.74
C TYR A 164 1.34 3.76 13.01
N GLU A 165 0.37 3.25 13.74
CA GLU A 165 0.12 3.65 15.13
C GLU A 165 1.01 2.81 16.05
N VAL A 166 1.69 3.48 16.97
CA VAL A 166 2.67 2.86 17.87
C VAL A 166 2.03 2.72 19.25
N HIS A 167 1.77 1.49 19.66
CA HIS A 167 1.26 1.18 20.99
C HIS A 167 2.39 0.62 21.85
N VAL A 168 2.82 1.40 22.85
CA VAL A 168 3.90 1.00 23.76
C VAL A 168 3.30 0.26 24.96
N VAL A 169 3.85 -0.91 25.28
CA VAL A 169 3.51 -1.70 26.46
C VAL A 169 4.72 -1.72 27.40
N VAL A 170 4.48 -1.37 28.64
CA VAL A 170 5.50 -1.42 29.71
C VAL A 170 5.26 -2.69 30.52
N HIS A 171 6.26 -3.57 30.59
CA HIS A 171 6.23 -4.74 31.43
C HIS A 171 6.81 -4.36 32.80
N GLU A 172 6.04 -4.61 33.86
CA GLU A 172 6.57 -4.48 35.22
C GLU A 172 7.61 -5.57 35.43
N ASP A 173 8.79 -5.19 35.93
CA ASP A 173 9.80 -6.16 36.33
C ASP A 173 9.20 -7.08 37.41
N MET A 174 9.05 -8.37 37.08
CA MET A 174 8.69 -9.36 38.09
C MET A 174 9.92 -9.55 38.98
N GLU A 175 9.89 -8.94 40.19
CA GLU A 175 10.87 -9.21 41.24
C GLU A 175 10.92 -10.68 41.66
#